data_409cfec28214ec4ec63a3b3ac14f3c9f
#
_entry.id   409cfec28214ec4ec63a3b3ac14f3c9f
#
_cell.length_a   1.000
_cell.length_b   1.000
_cell.length_c   1.000
_cell.angle_alpha   90.00
_cell.angle_beta   90.00
_cell.angle_gamma   90.00
#
_symmetry.space_group_name_H-M   'P 1'
#
loop_
_entity.id
_entity.type
_entity.pdbx_description
1 polymer ?
#
loop_
_entity_poly.entity_id
_entity_poly.type
_entity_poly.pdbx_seq_one_letter_code
_entity_poly.pdbx_strand_id
1 'polypeptide(L)'
;MNKKYKAIFFDWDGTAVTSRTAPVEDAVVAMKPLLQQGTKLVIVSGTTYDKIAGGKFHTYFTEEEQKNLFFGLGRGHTIITSRTQTGNFRIHDSRPGSLLKIHDICYAIHTKLLREYGLKTDIVFSRPNYCKIDLMVENDRGDQLFMQGDEVEHLRQILKQHGIESGLKELIGIAEQTGEEFGQRVSATCDAKYLEVGISCKSDNVDVFLERFKAEGITAEDCSFWGDEFVEIEHE
;
A
#
# COMPACT_ATOMS: atom_id res chain seq x y z
N MET A 1 -4.83 24.71 20.72
CA MET A 1 -5.38 25.03 19.37
C MET A 1 -5.41 23.73 18.57
N ASN A 2 -6.56 23.32 18.08
CA ASN A 2 -6.62 22.16 17.17
C ASN A 2 -6.05 22.57 15.81
N LYS A 3 -4.96 21.93 15.40
CA LYS A 3 -4.34 22.16 14.10
C LYS A 3 -5.35 21.73 13.01
N LYS A 4 -5.70 22.63 12.09
CA LYS A 4 -6.51 22.29 10.91
C LYS A 4 -5.58 21.85 9.80
N TYR A 5 -5.74 20.61 9.36
CA TYR A 5 -5.00 20.09 8.21
C TYR A 5 -5.71 20.48 6.91
N LYS A 6 -4.92 20.83 5.89
CA LYS A 6 -5.41 21.14 4.54
C LYS A 6 -5.57 19.90 3.67
N ALA A 7 -4.77 18.86 3.95
CA ALA A 7 -4.90 17.56 3.30
C ALA A 7 -4.76 16.42 4.33
N ILE A 8 -5.50 15.34 4.11
CA ILE A 8 -5.47 14.13 4.93
C ILE A 8 -5.27 12.93 4.00
N PHE A 9 -4.18 12.22 4.22
CA PHE A 9 -3.85 10.97 3.56
C PHE A 9 -4.20 9.81 4.48
N PHE A 10 -4.92 8.81 3.98
CA PHE A 10 -5.29 7.67 4.82
C PHE A 10 -5.44 6.39 4.00
N ASP A 11 -5.10 5.27 4.66
CA ASP A 11 -5.35 3.95 4.10
C ASP A 11 -6.85 3.63 4.10
N TRP A 12 -7.24 2.69 3.26
CA TRP A 12 -8.64 2.31 3.12
C TRP A 12 -9.00 1.14 4.04
N ASP A 13 -8.43 -0.03 3.77
CA ASP A 13 -8.70 -1.26 4.52
C ASP A 13 -8.05 -1.18 5.90
N GLY A 14 -8.80 -1.37 6.99
CA GLY A 14 -8.30 -1.28 8.37
C GLY A 14 -8.26 0.12 8.97
N THR A 15 -8.35 1.17 8.14
CA THR A 15 -8.29 2.58 8.58
C THR A 15 -9.61 3.29 8.35
N ALA A 16 -10.03 3.46 7.09
CA ALA A 16 -11.31 4.11 6.76
C ALA A 16 -12.50 3.16 6.90
N VAL A 17 -12.29 1.89 6.65
CA VAL A 17 -13.27 0.81 6.83
C VAL A 17 -12.65 -0.35 7.58
N THR A 18 -13.43 -1.05 8.38
CA THR A 18 -12.95 -2.18 9.22
C THR A 18 -12.61 -3.42 8.40
N SER A 19 -13.12 -3.55 7.18
CA SER A 19 -12.81 -4.65 6.25
C SER A 19 -13.22 -4.27 4.83
N ARG A 20 -12.73 -5.04 3.83
CA ARG A 20 -13.07 -4.83 2.40
C ARG A 20 -14.56 -4.96 2.09
N THR A 21 -15.30 -5.66 2.92
CA THR A 21 -16.74 -5.90 2.77
C THR A 21 -17.56 -5.06 3.73
N ALA A 22 -16.92 -4.24 4.56
CA ALA A 22 -17.63 -3.37 5.51
C ALA A 22 -18.44 -2.30 4.77
N PRO A 23 -19.56 -1.87 5.36
CA PRO A 23 -20.31 -0.72 4.89
C PRO A 23 -19.43 0.53 4.84
N VAL A 24 -19.63 1.39 3.84
CA VAL A 24 -18.83 2.61 3.64
C VAL A 24 -19.51 3.87 4.18
N GLU A 25 -20.72 3.74 4.67
CA GLU A 25 -21.59 4.86 5.05
C GLU A 25 -20.98 5.69 6.18
N ASP A 26 -20.37 5.05 7.18
CA ASP A 26 -19.72 5.76 8.29
C ASP A 26 -18.51 6.57 7.82
N ALA A 27 -17.71 5.99 6.92
CA ALA A 27 -16.59 6.70 6.29
C ALA A 27 -17.11 7.91 5.47
N VAL A 28 -18.17 7.73 4.69
CA VAL A 28 -18.82 8.81 3.93
C VAL A 28 -19.30 9.92 4.85
N VAL A 29 -19.98 9.60 5.94
CA VAL A 29 -20.48 10.57 6.92
C VAL A 29 -19.32 11.37 7.53
N ALA A 30 -18.22 10.72 7.87
CA ALA A 30 -17.04 11.38 8.43
C ALA A 30 -16.30 12.27 7.41
N MET A 31 -16.28 11.89 6.14
CA MET A 31 -15.55 12.58 5.08
C MET A 31 -16.27 13.84 4.58
N LYS A 32 -17.60 13.83 4.48
CA LYS A 32 -18.38 14.94 3.91
C LYS A 32 -18.09 16.30 4.54
N PRO A 33 -18.10 16.46 5.87
CA PRO A 33 -17.82 17.77 6.48
C PRO A 33 -16.42 18.31 6.15
N LEU A 34 -15.44 17.42 6.00
CA LEU A 34 -14.06 17.79 5.65
C LEU A 34 -13.97 18.26 4.21
N LEU A 35 -14.59 17.52 3.28
CA LEU A 35 -14.64 17.88 1.86
C LEU A 35 -15.37 19.21 1.65
N GLN A 36 -16.47 19.44 2.37
CA GLN A 36 -17.24 20.70 2.32
C GLN A 36 -16.45 21.91 2.85
N GLN A 37 -15.51 21.67 3.77
CA GLN A 37 -14.58 22.71 4.26
C GLN A 37 -13.38 22.95 3.34
N GLY A 38 -13.28 22.21 2.23
CA GLY A 38 -12.18 22.30 1.29
C GLY A 38 -10.94 21.50 1.67
N THR A 39 -11.01 20.63 2.71
CA THR A 39 -9.93 19.72 3.04
C THR A 39 -9.80 18.67 1.95
N LYS A 40 -8.58 18.46 1.43
CA LYS A 40 -8.29 17.44 0.45
C LYS A 40 -8.18 16.08 1.15
N LEU A 41 -8.96 15.11 0.71
CA LEU A 41 -8.93 13.75 1.22
C LEU A 41 -8.32 12.83 0.18
N VAL A 42 -7.25 12.12 0.57
CA VAL A 42 -6.50 11.23 -0.31
C VAL A 42 -6.55 9.82 0.26
N ILE A 43 -7.26 8.92 -0.42
CA ILE A 43 -7.27 7.50 -0.11
C ILE A 43 -6.01 6.88 -0.74
N VAL A 44 -5.12 6.32 0.08
CA VAL A 44 -3.88 5.67 -0.37
C VAL A 44 -3.96 4.19 -0.05
N SER A 45 -4.11 3.33 -1.06
CA SER A 45 -4.30 1.90 -0.82
C SER A 45 -3.61 1.01 -1.88
N GLY A 46 -3.27 -0.21 -1.48
CA GLY A 46 -2.84 -1.26 -2.40
C GLY A 46 -3.97 -1.83 -3.26
N THR A 47 -5.22 -1.49 -2.95
CA THR A 47 -6.40 -1.98 -3.68
C THR A 47 -6.64 -1.22 -4.99
N THR A 48 -7.57 -1.72 -5.81
CA THR A 48 -8.03 -1.05 -7.03
C THR A 48 -9.36 -0.34 -6.79
N TYR A 49 -9.70 0.63 -7.64
CA TYR A 49 -10.90 1.45 -7.44
C TYR A 49 -12.21 0.64 -7.45
N ASP A 50 -12.28 -0.42 -8.26
CA ASP A 50 -13.43 -1.33 -8.31
C ASP A 50 -13.68 -2.08 -7.00
N LYS A 51 -12.66 -2.20 -6.14
CA LYS A 51 -12.78 -2.80 -4.81
C LYS A 51 -13.27 -1.81 -3.74
N ILE A 52 -13.25 -0.51 -4.02
CA ILE A 52 -13.77 0.52 -3.12
C ILE A 52 -15.24 0.76 -3.44
N ALA A 53 -16.15 0.28 -2.60
CA ALA A 53 -17.61 0.36 -2.82
C ALA A 53 -18.06 -0.08 -4.23
N GLY A 54 -17.46 -1.16 -4.75
CA GLY A 54 -17.79 -1.67 -6.09
C GLY A 54 -17.51 -0.68 -7.23
N GLY A 55 -16.51 0.21 -7.05
CA GLY A 55 -16.17 1.24 -8.03
C GLY A 55 -17.14 2.43 -8.07
N LYS A 56 -18.01 2.55 -7.07
CA LYS A 56 -19.05 3.57 -7.01
C LYS A 56 -18.87 4.58 -5.86
N PHE A 57 -17.75 4.54 -5.16
CA PHE A 57 -17.55 5.37 -3.97
C PHE A 57 -17.74 6.87 -4.22
N HIS A 58 -17.35 7.39 -5.39
CA HIS A 58 -17.57 8.78 -5.77
C HIS A 58 -19.04 9.19 -5.78
N THR A 59 -19.99 8.25 -6.02
CA THR A 59 -21.43 8.56 -6.11
C THR A 59 -22.07 8.94 -4.78
N TYR A 60 -21.39 8.71 -3.67
CA TYR A 60 -21.81 9.16 -2.34
C TYR A 60 -21.60 10.65 -2.11
N PHE A 61 -20.87 11.34 -3.01
CA PHE A 61 -20.43 12.72 -2.87
C PHE A 61 -20.97 13.59 -4.02
N THR A 62 -21.26 14.84 -3.73
CA THR A 62 -21.61 15.84 -4.75
C THR A 62 -20.40 16.15 -5.64
N GLU A 63 -20.65 16.75 -6.81
CA GLU A 63 -19.55 17.15 -7.71
C GLU A 63 -18.56 18.12 -7.04
N GLU A 64 -19.06 18.99 -6.16
CA GLU A 64 -18.22 19.93 -5.44
C GLU A 64 -17.32 19.22 -4.40
N GLU A 65 -17.89 18.27 -3.65
CA GLU A 65 -17.14 17.45 -2.70
C GLU A 65 -16.08 16.59 -3.41
N GLN A 66 -16.41 16.05 -4.58
CA GLN A 66 -15.48 15.22 -5.37
C GLN A 66 -14.23 15.97 -5.84
N LYS A 67 -14.26 17.31 -5.94
CA LYS A 67 -13.08 18.11 -6.30
C LYS A 67 -11.95 17.99 -5.28
N ASN A 68 -12.28 17.67 -4.03
CA ASN A 68 -11.33 17.49 -2.94
C ASN A 68 -11.10 16.03 -2.56
N LEU A 69 -11.66 15.06 -3.33
CA LEU A 69 -11.52 13.64 -3.08
C LEU A 69 -10.59 13.00 -4.12
N PHE A 70 -9.51 12.39 -3.64
CA PHE A 70 -8.43 11.84 -4.45
C PHE A 70 -8.16 10.38 -4.07
N PHE A 71 -7.61 9.62 -5.04
CA PHE A 71 -7.28 8.22 -4.84
C PHE A 71 -5.89 7.92 -5.39
N GLY A 72 -5.01 7.42 -4.54
CA GLY A 72 -3.70 6.85 -4.86
C GLY A 72 -3.76 5.33 -4.65
N LEU A 73 -3.96 4.58 -5.72
CA LEU A 73 -4.31 3.17 -5.64
C LEU A 73 -3.28 2.26 -6.30
N GLY A 74 -3.47 0.94 -6.10
CA GLY A 74 -2.62 -0.06 -6.73
C GLY A 74 -1.17 0.03 -6.29
N ARG A 75 -0.92 0.45 -5.06
CA ARG A 75 0.43 0.51 -4.48
C ARG A 75 1.40 1.34 -5.36
N GLY A 76 1.03 2.59 -5.66
CA GLY A 76 1.84 3.51 -6.47
C GLY A 76 1.56 3.43 -7.98
N HIS A 77 0.56 2.68 -8.42
CA HIS A 77 0.30 2.48 -9.84
C HIS A 77 -0.72 3.46 -10.44
N THR A 78 -1.76 3.81 -9.68
CA THR A 78 -2.92 4.53 -10.23
C THR A 78 -3.29 5.73 -9.38
N ILE A 79 -3.43 6.90 -10.00
CA ILE A 79 -3.98 8.11 -9.40
C ILE A 79 -5.29 8.45 -10.07
N ILE A 80 -6.32 8.71 -9.24
CA ILE A 80 -7.61 9.22 -9.67
C ILE A 80 -7.85 10.55 -8.95
N THR A 81 -8.01 11.63 -9.70
CA THR A 81 -8.09 12.98 -9.15
C THR A 81 -9.50 13.60 -9.19
N SER A 82 -10.33 13.12 -10.06
CA SER A 82 -11.78 13.39 -10.15
C SER A 82 -12.34 12.56 -11.31
N ARG A 83 -13.58 12.11 -11.22
CA ARG A 83 -14.24 11.43 -12.35
C ARG A 83 -14.78 12.41 -13.41
N THR A 84 -15.01 13.64 -13.04
CA THR A 84 -15.42 14.70 -13.98
C THR A 84 -14.26 15.21 -14.84
N GLN A 85 -13.02 15.01 -14.38
CA GLN A 85 -11.80 15.19 -15.18
C GLN A 85 -11.22 13.81 -15.47
N THR A 86 -11.55 13.22 -16.60
CA THR A 86 -11.08 11.95 -17.14
C THR A 86 -9.55 11.86 -17.13
N GLY A 87 -8.98 11.40 -16.03
CA GLY A 87 -7.55 11.26 -15.88
C GLY A 87 -7.20 10.16 -14.89
N ASN A 88 -7.31 8.90 -15.31
CA ASN A 88 -6.56 7.83 -14.66
C ASN A 88 -5.10 8.03 -15.08
N PHE A 89 -4.30 8.68 -14.24
CA PHE A 89 -2.86 8.77 -14.45
C PHE A 89 -2.23 7.50 -13.89
N ARG A 90 -1.52 6.76 -14.75
CA ARG A 90 -0.64 5.70 -14.29
C ARG A 90 0.72 6.32 -13.97
N ILE A 91 1.20 6.12 -12.75
CA ILE A 91 2.51 6.63 -12.33
C ILE A 91 3.62 5.78 -12.95
N HIS A 92 3.40 4.47 -13.03
CA HIS A 92 4.38 3.51 -13.54
C HIS A 92 3.81 2.69 -14.69
N ASP A 93 4.70 2.35 -15.60
CA ASP A 93 4.39 1.55 -16.78
C ASP A 93 4.17 0.08 -16.40
N SER A 94 2.91 -0.36 -16.46
CA SER A 94 2.52 -1.75 -16.26
C SER A 94 2.49 -2.55 -17.57
N ARG A 95 3.50 -2.36 -18.44
CA ARG A 95 3.64 -3.23 -19.61
C ARG A 95 3.76 -4.69 -19.17
N PRO A 96 3.19 -5.64 -19.93
CA PRO A 96 3.29 -7.06 -19.59
C PRO A 96 4.71 -7.55 -19.30
N GLY A 97 5.71 -7.01 -20.01
CA GLY A 97 7.11 -7.36 -19.82
C GLY A 97 7.66 -6.92 -18.44
N SER A 98 7.25 -5.76 -17.91
CA SER A 98 7.67 -5.32 -16.59
C SER A 98 7.07 -6.19 -15.50
N LEU A 99 5.81 -6.60 -15.64
CA LEU A 99 5.17 -7.48 -14.68
C LEU A 99 5.79 -8.88 -14.68
N LEU A 100 6.08 -9.46 -15.86
CA LEU A 100 6.77 -10.75 -15.94
C LEU A 100 8.13 -10.71 -15.25
N LYS A 101 8.87 -9.62 -15.39
CA LYS A 101 10.15 -9.44 -14.71
C LYS A 101 10.00 -9.41 -13.19
N ILE A 102 8.94 -8.78 -12.67
CA ILE A 102 8.61 -8.84 -11.23
C ILE A 102 8.26 -10.26 -10.80
N HIS A 103 7.55 -11.04 -11.62
CA HIS A 103 7.28 -12.45 -11.36
C HIS A 103 8.56 -13.27 -11.26
N ASP A 104 9.50 -13.10 -12.19
CA ASP A 104 10.80 -13.77 -12.19
C ASP A 104 11.61 -13.42 -10.93
N ILE A 105 11.64 -12.15 -10.55
CA ILE A 105 12.30 -11.67 -9.32
C ILE A 105 11.67 -12.31 -8.08
N CYS A 106 10.34 -12.32 -7.98
CA CYS A 106 9.64 -12.93 -6.84
C CYS A 106 9.88 -14.43 -6.74
N TYR A 107 9.94 -15.13 -7.89
CA TYR A 107 10.30 -16.54 -7.91
C TYR A 107 11.75 -16.76 -7.45
N ALA A 108 12.68 -15.90 -7.86
CA ALA A 108 14.07 -15.95 -7.41
C ALA A 108 14.19 -15.72 -5.89
N ILE A 109 13.46 -14.72 -5.34
CA ILE A 109 13.40 -14.48 -3.89
C ILE A 109 12.85 -15.70 -3.15
N HIS A 110 11.72 -16.24 -3.59
CA HIS A 110 11.10 -17.44 -3.02
C HIS A 110 12.10 -18.62 -2.98
N THR A 111 12.77 -18.89 -4.09
CA THR A 111 13.75 -20.00 -4.16
C THR A 111 14.99 -19.73 -3.32
N LYS A 112 15.45 -18.49 -3.21
CA LYS A 112 16.55 -18.08 -2.35
C LYS A 112 16.20 -18.26 -0.87
N LEU A 113 15.03 -17.81 -0.44
CA LEU A 113 14.56 -17.98 0.94
C LEU A 113 14.48 -19.47 1.33
N LEU A 114 14.00 -20.32 0.43
CA LEU A 114 13.95 -21.77 0.69
C LEU A 114 15.33 -22.41 0.72
N ARG A 115 16.22 -22.10 -0.23
CA ARG A 115 17.51 -22.78 -0.38
C ARG A 115 18.56 -22.33 0.62
N GLU A 116 18.64 -21.03 0.89
CA GLU A 116 19.69 -20.44 1.72
C GLU A 116 19.28 -20.35 3.19
N TYR A 117 17.99 -20.11 3.44
CA TYR A 117 17.46 -19.89 4.78
C TYR A 117 16.53 -21.02 5.27
N GLY A 118 16.15 -21.96 4.41
CA GLY A 118 15.17 -23.01 4.74
C GLY A 118 13.77 -22.47 5.02
N LEU A 119 13.50 -21.20 4.70
CA LEU A 119 12.21 -20.54 4.93
C LEU A 119 11.24 -20.92 3.80
N LYS A 120 10.16 -21.60 4.15
CA LYS A 120 9.09 -21.92 3.21
C LYS A 120 8.19 -20.70 3.00
N THR A 121 7.89 -20.42 1.75
CA THR A 121 7.04 -19.30 1.34
C THR A 121 6.11 -19.73 0.20
N ASP A 122 5.11 -18.92 -0.12
CA ASP A 122 4.27 -19.08 -1.32
C ASP A 122 4.21 -17.75 -2.07
N ILE A 123 3.83 -17.76 -3.36
CA ILE A 123 3.78 -16.57 -4.20
C ILE A 123 2.36 -16.31 -4.68
N VAL A 124 1.88 -15.09 -4.43
CA VAL A 124 0.59 -14.62 -4.91
C VAL A 124 0.81 -13.69 -6.11
N PHE A 125 0.55 -14.20 -7.32
CA PHE A 125 0.74 -13.48 -8.59
C PHE A 125 -0.45 -12.63 -9.03
N SER A 126 -1.57 -12.69 -8.33
CA SER A 126 -2.85 -12.13 -8.77
C SER A 126 -2.95 -10.59 -8.74
N ARG A 127 -1.85 -9.88 -8.51
CA ARG A 127 -1.82 -8.41 -8.46
C ARG A 127 -1.38 -7.82 -9.80
N PRO A 128 -1.92 -6.64 -10.20
CA PRO A 128 -1.66 -6.08 -11.53
C PRO A 128 -0.26 -5.49 -11.71
N ASN A 129 0.48 -5.19 -10.64
CA ASN A 129 1.73 -4.43 -10.70
C ASN A 129 2.78 -4.82 -9.65
N TYR A 130 2.50 -5.83 -8.84
CA TYR A 130 3.40 -6.36 -7.83
C TYR A 130 3.03 -7.81 -7.49
N CYS A 131 3.92 -8.51 -6.80
CA CYS A 131 3.64 -9.83 -6.23
C CYS A 131 3.70 -9.76 -4.71
N LYS A 132 3.05 -10.73 -4.06
CA LYS A 132 3.19 -10.96 -2.63
C LYS A 132 3.87 -12.32 -2.43
N ILE A 133 4.83 -12.35 -1.51
CA ILE A 133 5.44 -13.60 -1.03
C ILE A 133 4.88 -13.84 0.37
N ASP A 134 4.12 -14.91 0.54
CA ASP A 134 3.55 -15.31 1.83
C ASP A 134 4.65 -15.93 2.68
N LEU A 135 4.94 -15.31 3.82
CA LEU A 135 5.98 -15.71 4.77
C LEU A 135 5.45 -16.64 5.87
N MET A 136 4.13 -16.81 5.92
CA MET A 136 3.42 -17.49 7.01
C MET A 136 2.62 -18.69 6.51
N VAL A 137 3.14 -19.39 5.48
CA VAL A 137 2.46 -20.53 4.84
C VAL A 137 2.18 -21.71 5.77
N GLU A 138 2.96 -21.84 6.83
CA GLU A 138 2.80 -22.91 7.85
C GLU A 138 1.93 -22.45 9.02
N ASN A 139 1.41 -21.21 8.98
CA ASN A 139 0.58 -20.64 10.04
C ASN A 139 -0.87 -20.51 9.56
N ASP A 140 -1.76 -21.23 10.23
CA ASP A 140 -3.21 -21.19 9.91
C ASP A 140 -3.83 -19.93 10.53
N ARG A 141 -3.79 -18.81 9.78
CA ARG A 141 -4.46 -17.55 10.15
C ARG A 141 -5.95 -17.57 9.81
N GLY A 142 -6.42 -18.56 9.09
CA GLY A 142 -7.76 -18.57 8.52
C GLY A 142 -8.00 -17.35 7.61
N ASP A 143 -9.23 -16.83 7.60
CA ASP A 143 -9.62 -15.66 6.80
C ASP A 143 -9.35 -14.30 7.49
N GLN A 144 -8.50 -14.25 8.52
CA GLN A 144 -8.18 -13.01 9.21
C GLN A 144 -7.42 -12.05 8.28
N LEU A 145 -8.03 -10.90 7.99
CA LEU A 145 -7.50 -9.89 7.08
C LEU A 145 -6.53 -8.91 7.77
N PHE A 146 -6.59 -8.78 9.09
CA PHE A 146 -5.86 -7.77 9.86
C PHE A 146 -4.95 -8.40 10.90
N MET A 147 -3.83 -7.73 11.15
CA MET A 147 -2.89 -8.10 12.19
C MET A 147 -3.52 -7.95 13.59
N GLN A 148 -3.35 -8.97 14.41
CA GLN A 148 -3.56 -8.86 15.85
C GLN A 148 -2.18 -8.71 16.49
N GLY A 149 -2.03 -7.72 17.39
CA GLY A 149 -0.82 -7.18 18.04
C GLY A 149 0.51 -7.95 18.06
N ASP A 150 0.49 -9.29 18.07
CA ASP A 150 1.70 -10.09 18.23
C ASP A 150 2.26 -10.69 16.92
N GLU A 151 1.59 -10.47 15.79
CA GLU A 151 1.94 -11.18 14.55
C GLU A 151 3.26 -10.69 13.92
N VAL A 152 3.58 -9.41 14.04
CA VAL A 152 4.87 -8.88 13.58
C VAL A 152 6.00 -9.49 14.40
N GLU A 153 5.83 -9.58 15.71
CA GLU A 153 6.84 -10.20 16.59
C GLU A 153 6.97 -11.70 16.30
N HIS A 154 5.86 -12.37 16.04
CA HIS A 154 5.89 -13.77 15.63
C HIS A 154 6.64 -13.97 14.32
N LEU A 155 6.40 -13.11 13.32
CA LEU A 155 7.17 -13.15 12.06
C LEU A 155 8.66 -12.88 12.31
N ARG A 156 9.02 -11.91 13.14
CA ARG A 156 10.43 -11.64 13.50
C ARG A 156 11.10 -12.87 14.10
N GLN A 157 10.40 -13.59 14.97
CA GLN A 157 10.93 -14.83 15.56
C GLN A 157 11.13 -15.91 14.50
N ILE A 158 10.20 -16.09 13.57
CA ILE A 158 10.35 -17.04 12.44
C ILE A 158 11.57 -16.64 11.62
N LEU A 159 11.69 -15.39 11.21
CA LEU A 159 12.82 -14.91 10.41
C LEU A 159 14.16 -15.18 11.11
N LYS A 160 14.25 -14.90 12.40
CA LYS A 160 15.45 -15.17 13.21
C LYS A 160 15.78 -16.66 13.31
N GLN A 161 14.77 -17.53 13.46
CA GLN A 161 14.97 -18.99 13.46
C GLN A 161 15.55 -19.49 12.13
N HIS A 162 15.31 -18.77 11.05
CA HIS A 162 15.83 -19.07 9.72
C HIS A 162 17.11 -18.27 9.38
N GLY A 163 17.74 -17.60 10.35
CA GLY A 163 19.01 -16.89 10.17
C GLY A 163 18.89 -15.51 9.54
N ILE A 164 17.67 -14.95 9.46
CA ILE A 164 17.42 -13.56 9.04
C ILE A 164 17.38 -12.71 10.32
N GLU A 165 18.57 -12.36 10.81
CA GLU A 165 18.77 -11.79 12.16
C GLU A 165 18.21 -10.38 12.31
N SER A 166 18.33 -9.53 11.27
CA SER A 166 17.82 -8.16 11.27
C SER A 166 16.34 -8.08 10.85
N GLY A 167 15.65 -9.23 10.79
CA GLY A 167 14.20 -9.31 10.58
C GLY A 167 13.73 -8.72 9.26
N LEU A 168 12.68 -7.88 9.33
CA LEU A 168 12.01 -7.34 8.13
C LEU A 168 12.93 -6.48 7.26
N LYS A 169 13.85 -5.73 7.85
CA LYS A 169 14.82 -4.89 7.12
C LYS A 169 15.75 -5.72 6.25
N GLU A 170 16.26 -6.83 6.79
CA GLU A 170 17.12 -7.75 6.04
C GLU A 170 16.35 -8.43 4.91
N LEU A 171 15.11 -8.83 5.17
CA LEU A 171 14.23 -9.44 4.18
C LEU A 171 13.94 -8.48 3.00
N ILE A 172 13.68 -7.22 3.29
CA ILE A 172 13.52 -6.16 2.28
C ILE A 172 14.82 -6.01 1.48
N GLY A 173 15.98 -5.96 2.15
CA GLY A 173 17.28 -5.89 1.50
C GLY A 173 17.55 -7.08 0.56
N ILE A 174 17.20 -8.30 0.97
CA ILE A 174 17.29 -9.49 0.12
C ILE A 174 16.45 -9.32 -1.15
N ALA A 175 15.23 -8.79 -1.02
CA ALA A 175 14.35 -8.59 -2.16
C ALA A 175 14.89 -7.52 -3.13
N GLU A 176 15.36 -6.40 -2.61
CA GLU A 176 15.91 -5.32 -3.42
C GLU A 176 17.21 -5.72 -4.12
N GLN A 177 18.11 -6.41 -3.42
CA GLN A 177 19.33 -6.96 -4.01
C GLN A 177 19.01 -7.97 -5.13
N THR A 178 18.03 -8.85 -4.92
CA THR A 178 17.60 -9.79 -5.96
C THR A 178 17.07 -9.03 -7.19
N GLY A 179 16.32 -7.95 -6.98
CA GLY A 179 15.89 -7.08 -8.07
C GLY A 179 17.06 -6.51 -8.87
N GLU A 180 18.11 -6.04 -8.21
CA GLU A 180 19.32 -5.53 -8.86
C GLU A 180 20.06 -6.61 -9.67
N GLU A 181 20.14 -7.84 -9.17
CA GLU A 181 20.71 -8.99 -9.89
C GLU A 181 19.96 -9.25 -11.22
N PHE A 182 18.67 -8.98 -11.28
CA PHE A 182 17.85 -9.03 -12.48
C PHE A 182 17.90 -7.74 -13.32
N GLY A 183 18.71 -6.75 -12.93
CA GLY A 183 18.77 -5.44 -13.59
C GLY A 183 17.45 -4.67 -13.50
N GLN A 184 16.72 -4.81 -12.40
CA GLN A 184 15.46 -4.12 -12.14
C GLN A 184 15.44 -3.61 -10.71
N ARG A 185 15.40 -2.29 -10.55
CA ARG A 185 15.10 -1.73 -9.23
C ARG A 185 13.66 -2.10 -8.85
N VAL A 186 13.51 -2.71 -7.69
CA VAL A 186 12.21 -3.02 -7.08
C VAL A 186 12.04 -2.22 -5.80
N SER A 187 10.79 -2.02 -5.41
CA SER A 187 10.41 -1.51 -4.11
C SER A 187 9.79 -2.66 -3.33
N ALA A 188 10.37 -2.99 -2.19
CA ALA A 188 9.86 -4.03 -1.31
C ALA A 188 9.31 -3.43 -0.02
N THR A 189 8.18 -3.95 0.45
CA THR A 189 7.60 -3.64 1.76
C THR A 189 7.14 -4.95 2.40
N CYS A 190 7.11 -4.98 3.72
CA CYS A 190 6.69 -6.17 4.44
C CYS A 190 5.64 -5.82 5.49
N ASP A 191 4.57 -6.59 5.55
CA ASP A 191 3.65 -6.66 6.68
C ASP A 191 3.92 -7.93 7.51
N ALA A 192 3.07 -8.26 8.47
CA ALA A 192 3.23 -9.45 9.30
C ALA A 192 3.01 -10.78 8.56
N LYS A 193 2.62 -10.75 7.30
CA LYS A 193 2.34 -11.96 6.52
C LYS A 193 3.07 -11.96 5.18
N TYR A 194 3.12 -10.82 4.51
CA TYR A 194 3.56 -10.72 3.13
C TYR A 194 4.78 -9.83 2.96
N LEU A 195 5.74 -10.31 2.19
CA LEU A 195 6.71 -9.47 1.52
C LEU A 195 6.10 -9.06 0.16
N GLU A 196 5.82 -7.79 -0.02
CA GLU A 196 5.28 -7.23 -1.25
C GLU A 196 6.43 -6.67 -2.11
N VAL A 197 6.55 -7.14 -3.33
CA VAL A 197 7.63 -6.77 -4.25
C VAL A 197 7.04 -6.21 -5.55
N GLY A 198 7.39 -4.99 -5.90
CA GLY A 198 6.91 -4.30 -7.09
C GLY A 198 7.86 -3.22 -7.56
N ILE A 199 7.47 -2.50 -8.60
CA ILE A 199 8.22 -1.35 -9.13
C ILE A 199 7.85 -0.04 -8.41
N SER A 200 6.84 -0.07 -7.58
CA SER A 200 6.28 1.08 -6.87
C SER A 200 5.75 0.68 -5.49
N CYS A 201 5.52 1.66 -4.65
CA CYS A 201 4.95 1.50 -3.32
C CYS A 201 3.86 2.55 -3.03
N LYS A 202 3.21 2.46 -1.88
CA LYS A 202 2.16 3.43 -1.48
C LYS A 202 2.72 4.86 -1.37
N SER A 203 3.98 5.03 -0.97
CA SER A 203 4.62 6.35 -0.86
C SER A 203 4.72 7.08 -2.19
N ASP A 204 4.89 6.39 -3.31
CA ASP A 204 4.92 7.03 -4.64
C ASP A 204 3.61 7.78 -4.93
N ASN A 205 2.47 7.23 -4.49
CA ASN A 205 1.19 7.93 -4.59
C ASN A 205 1.17 9.18 -3.71
N VAL A 206 1.72 9.11 -2.50
CA VAL A 206 1.79 10.24 -1.56
C VAL A 206 2.64 11.34 -2.16
N ASP A 207 3.83 11.02 -2.69
CA ASP A 207 4.77 11.98 -3.27
C ASP A 207 4.15 12.74 -4.44
N VAL A 208 3.45 12.05 -5.34
CA VAL A 208 2.76 12.69 -6.46
C VAL A 208 1.69 13.67 -5.98
N PHE A 209 0.91 13.34 -4.95
CA PHE A 209 -0.07 14.26 -4.40
C PHE A 209 0.57 15.42 -3.64
N LEU A 210 1.64 15.19 -2.89
CA LEU A 210 2.37 16.27 -2.21
C LEU A 210 2.94 17.28 -3.21
N GLU A 211 3.57 16.82 -4.30
CA GLU A 211 4.05 17.72 -5.37
C GLU A 211 2.89 18.49 -6.03
N ARG A 212 1.78 17.84 -6.28
CA ARG A 212 0.59 18.51 -6.82
C ARG A 212 0.06 19.57 -5.88
N PHE A 213 -0.10 19.26 -4.59
CA PHE A 213 -0.66 20.16 -3.60
C PHE A 213 0.29 21.30 -3.26
N LYS A 214 1.59 21.11 -3.42
CA LYS A 214 2.61 22.17 -3.28
C LYS A 214 2.36 23.33 -4.26
N ALA A 215 1.89 23.03 -5.48
CA ALA A 215 1.49 24.05 -6.42
C ALA A 215 0.29 24.87 -5.95
N GLU A 216 -0.50 24.36 -5.01
CA GLU A 216 -1.62 25.02 -4.35
C GLU A 216 -1.25 25.65 -2.98
N GLY A 217 0.04 25.67 -2.63
CA GLY A 217 0.55 26.22 -1.37
C GLY A 217 0.28 25.33 -0.15
N ILE A 218 0.14 24.01 -0.35
CA ILE A 218 -0.01 23.02 0.72
C ILE A 218 1.32 22.27 0.85
N THR A 219 1.92 22.32 2.04
CA THR A 219 3.16 21.60 2.35
C THR A 219 2.88 20.34 3.16
N ALA A 220 3.89 19.48 3.33
CA ALA A 220 3.76 18.28 4.16
C ALA A 220 3.34 18.59 5.61
N GLU A 221 3.73 19.77 6.13
CA GLU A 221 3.34 20.23 7.47
C GLU A 221 1.83 20.53 7.59
N ASP A 222 1.17 20.85 6.47
CA ASP A 222 -0.27 21.06 6.38
C ASP A 222 -1.05 19.75 6.24
N CYS A 223 -0.35 18.61 6.13
CA CYS A 223 -0.93 17.30 5.89
C CYS A 223 -1.00 16.46 7.17
N SER A 224 -1.95 15.54 7.19
CA SER A 224 -2.05 14.46 8.19
C SER A 224 -2.05 13.11 7.48
N PHE A 225 -1.42 12.09 8.11
CA PHE A 225 -1.29 10.75 7.55
C PHE A 225 -1.84 9.74 8.55
N TRP A 226 -2.69 8.82 8.06
CA TRP A 226 -3.38 7.82 8.89
C TRP A 226 -3.29 6.45 8.23
N GLY A 227 -2.96 5.44 9.01
CA GLY A 227 -2.91 4.05 8.59
C GLY A 227 -2.88 3.13 9.81
N ASP A 228 -3.29 1.89 9.64
CA ASP A 228 -3.27 0.85 10.66
C ASP A 228 -1.92 0.10 10.72
N GLU A 229 -1.16 0.13 9.61
CA GLU A 229 0.12 -0.55 9.47
C GLU A 229 1.29 0.44 9.36
N PHE A 230 1.38 1.43 10.25
CA PHE A 230 2.63 2.18 10.42
C PHE A 230 3.61 1.31 11.21
N VAL A 231 4.31 0.43 10.51
CA VAL A 231 5.48 -0.24 11.08
C VAL A 231 6.62 0.77 11.05
N GLU A 232 7.00 1.27 12.21
CA GLU A 232 8.22 2.04 12.38
C GLU A 232 9.39 1.09 12.07
N ILE A 233 9.96 1.22 10.86
CA ILE A 233 11.29 0.67 10.59
C ILE A 233 12.22 1.63 11.32
N GLU A 234 12.66 1.24 12.52
CA GLU A 234 13.65 1.99 13.29
C GLU A 234 14.85 2.24 12.37
N HIS A 235 15.00 3.50 11.98
CA HIS A 235 16.24 3.99 11.40
C HIS A 235 17.21 4.18 12.57
N GLU A 236 18.04 3.18 12.83
CA GLU A 236 19.32 3.37 13.52
C GLU A 236 20.36 3.99 12.56
#